data_bc1b8eb801640dc722077bcaf45aea8b
#
_entry.id   bc1b8eb801640dc722077bcaf45aea8b
#
_cell.length_a   1.000
_cell.length_b   1.000
_cell.length_c   1.000
_cell.angle_alpha   90.00
_cell.angle_beta   90.00
_cell.angle_gamma   90.00
#
_symmetry.space_group_name_H-M   'P 1'
#
loop_
_entity.id
_entity.type
_entity.pdbx_description
1 polymer ?
#
loop_
_entity_poly.entity_id
_entity_poly.type
_entity_poly.pdbx_seq_one_letter_code
_entity_poly.pdbx_strand_id
1 'polypeptide(L)'
;MTKVSKSKGIIKKVLIYFTIISIACGMALCYQIFIFENSFAPAGINGIATMIQYKLHFSVAYMSLLINAPLCVLTFIFLDKSFAVRTTVFALTFSVALLLLQYKIIDLSFLSYKTDNGTSTILAPLASGVINGIIYGAAIRLNSCTGGTDIVAALIHKKWPEQNLLWIIFALNTGVAIAS
;
A
#
# COMPACT_ATOMS: atom_id res chain seq x y z
N MET A 1 -30.67 18.65 17.00
CA MET A 1 -29.55 17.67 16.85
C MET A 1 -28.42 18.12 17.74
N THR A 2 -28.21 17.40 18.84
CA THR A 2 -27.40 17.83 19.99
C THR A 2 -25.89 17.84 19.69
N LYS A 3 -25.18 18.80 20.30
CA LYS A 3 -23.70 18.99 20.25
C LYS A 3 -22.90 17.68 20.47
N VAL A 4 -23.45 16.75 21.25
CA VAL A 4 -22.89 15.42 21.56
C VAL A 4 -22.88 14.50 20.35
N SER A 5 -23.89 14.56 19.46
CA SER A 5 -23.92 13.73 18.24
C SER A 5 -22.87 14.19 17.21
N LYS A 6 -22.63 15.50 17.13
CA LYS A 6 -21.62 16.08 16.21
C LYS A 6 -20.19 15.76 16.66
N SER A 7 -19.94 15.77 17.97
CA SER A 7 -18.64 15.40 18.56
C SER A 7 -18.28 13.93 18.30
N LYS A 8 -19.22 13.00 18.51
CA LYS A 8 -19.01 11.55 18.22
C LYS A 8 -18.68 11.29 16.75
N GLY A 9 -19.29 12.04 15.82
CA GLY A 9 -18.99 11.94 14.40
C GLY A 9 -17.58 12.41 14.03
N ILE A 10 -17.08 13.45 14.68
CA ILE A 10 -15.72 13.97 14.47
C ILE A 10 -14.69 12.99 15.01
N ILE A 11 -14.88 12.50 16.24
CA ILE A 11 -13.99 11.51 16.87
C ILE A 11 -13.87 10.26 16.00
N LYS A 12 -14.97 9.74 15.46
CA LYS A 12 -14.97 8.58 14.57
C LYS A 12 -14.16 8.84 13.28
N LYS A 13 -14.27 10.03 12.70
CA LYS A 13 -13.49 10.41 11.51
C LYS A 13 -11.99 10.49 11.84
N VAL A 14 -11.62 11.15 12.94
CA VAL A 14 -10.22 11.24 13.38
C VAL A 14 -9.62 9.86 13.61
N LEU A 15 -10.37 8.97 14.27
CA LEU A 15 -9.92 7.60 14.51
C LEU A 15 -9.67 6.83 13.20
N ILE A 16 -10.55 6.99 12.20
CA ILE A 16 -10.39 6.35 10.88
C ILE A 16 -9.08 6.83 10.21
N TYR A 17 -8.82 8.14 10.16
CA TYR A 17 -7.60 8.66 9.55
C TYR A 17 -6.34 8.25 10.32
N PHE A 18 -6.40 8.26 11.65
CA PHE A 18 -5.30 7.79 12.49
C PHE A 18 -4.98 6.31 12.19
N THR A 19 -6.00 5.46 12.08
CA THR A 19 -5.82 4.05 11.72
C THR A 19 -5.23 3.90 10.31
N ILE A 20 -5.70 4.68 9.32
CA ILE A 20 -5.15 4.66 7.95
C ILE A 20 -3.66 5.03 7.95
N ILE A 21 -3.27 6.06 8.67
CA ILE A 21 -1.88 6.48 8.80
C ILE A 21 -1.03 5.37 9.46
N SER A 22 -1.55 4.76 10.54
CA SER A 22 -0.84 3.70 11.26
C SER A 22 -0.60 2.46 10.38
N ILE A 23 -1.61 2.00 9.61
CA ILE A 23 -1.47 0.85 8.73
C ILE A 23 -0.58 1.17 7.51
N ALA A 24 -0.58 2.42 7.00
CA ALA A 24 0.32 2.84 5.94
C ALA A 24 1.79 2.87 6.40
N CYS A 25 2.06 3.36 7.60
CA CYS A 25 3.38 3.27 8.22
C CYS A 25 3.80 1.81 8.46
N GLY A 26 2.90 0.96 8.93
CA GLY A 26 3.15 -0.47 9.10
C GLY A 26 3.52 -1.15 7.78
N MET A 27 2.87 -0.78 6.69
CA MET A 27 3.21 -1.26 5.35
C MET A 27 4.62 -0.81 4.92
N ALA A 28 4.98 0.45 5.16
CA ALA A 28 6.31 0.97 4.83
C ALA A 28 7.41 0.26 5.63
N LEU A 29 7.17 -0.02 6.92
CA LEU A 29 8.07 -0.83 7.75
C LEU A 29 8.21 -2.26 7.22
N CYS A 30 7.11 -2.90 6.82
CA CYS A 30 7.14 -4.23 6.21
C CYS A 30 8.00 -4.25 4.94
N TYR A 31 7.92 -3.22 4.11
CA TYR A 31 8.75 -3.07 2.91
C TYR A 31 10.23 -2.94 3.28
N GLN A 32 10.57 -2.12 4.27
CA GLN A 32 11.95 -1.93 4.71
C GLN A 32 12.55 -3.20 5.29
N ILE A 33 11.79 -3.89 6.17
CA ILE A 33 12.30 -5.04 6.93
C ILE A 33 12.45 -6.28 6.04
N PHE A 34 11.45 -6.58 5.21
CA PHE A 34 11.39 -7.86 4.52
C PHE A 34 11.69 -7.76 3.02
N ILE A 35 11.30 -6.67 2.34
CA ILE A 35 11.34 -6.61 0.88
C ILE A 35 12.68 -6.12 0.39
N PHE A 36 13.14 -4.97 0.86
CA PHE A 36 14.36 -4.36 0.34
C PHE A 36 15.63 -5.16 0.67
N GLU A 37 15.72 -5.73 1.85
CA GLU A 37 16.88 -6.52 2.28
C GLU A 37 16.96 -7.89 1.62
N ASN A 38 15.83 -8.47 1.22
CA ASN A 38 15.76 -9.81 0.63
C ASN A 38 15.58 -9.80 -0.89
N SER A 39 15.62 -8.63 -1.52
CA SER A 39 15.67 -8.47 -2.98
C SER A 39 14.55 -9.18 -3.75
N PHE A 40 13.32 -9.20 -3.20
CA PHE A 40 12.16 -9.69 -3.93
C PHE A 40 11.17 -8.56 -4.26
N ALA A 41 10.44 -8.71 -5.37
CA ALA A 41 9.43 -7.76 -5.77
C ALA A 41 8.06 -8.13 -5.17
N PRO A 42 7.39 -7.22 -4.43
CA PRO A 42 6.03 -7.46 -3.98
C PRO A 42 5.07 -7.46 -5.18
N ALA A 43 3.86 -7.99 -4.98
CA ALA A 43 2.82 -7.95 -6.01
C ALA A 43 2.33 -6.50 -6.26
N GLY A 44 1.75 -6.26 -7.42
CA GLY A 44 1.15 -4.98 -7.78
C GLY A 44 2.12 -3.95 -8.34
N ILE A 45 1.65 -2.71 -8.49
CA ILE A 45 2.44 -1.60 -9.07
C ILE A 45 3.71 -1.33 -8.27
N ASN A 46 3.68 -1.51 -6.96
CA ASN A 46 4.88 -1.40 -6.13
C ASN A 46 5.92 -2.46 -6.47
N GLY A 47 5.52 -3.65 -6.92
CA GLY A 47 6.43 -4.66 -7.47
C GLY A 47 7.11 -4.18 -8.74
N ILE A 48 6.37 -3.60 -9.66
CA ILE A 48 6.93 -2.98 -10.87
C ILE A 48 7.90 -1.87 -10.49
N ALA A 49 7.55 -1.02 -9.51
CA ALA A 49 8.44 0.04 -9.02
C ALA A 49 9.75 -0.53 -8.44
N THR A 50 9.66 -1.65 -7.70
CA THR A 50 10.84 -2.34 -7.14
C THR A 50 11.71 -2.93 -8.25
N MET A 51 11.13 -3.53 -9.28
CA MET A 51 11.87 -4.04 -10.45
C MET A 51 12.61 -2.92 -11.19
N ILE A 52 11.96 -1.76 -11.37
CA ILE A 52 12.57 -0.58 -11.98
C ILE A 52 13.73 -0.06 -11.13
N GLN A 53 13.58 -0.06 -9.79
CA GLN A 53 14.66 0.29 -8.88
C GLN A 53 15.89 -0.58 -9.10
N TYR A 54 15.72 -1.91 -9.21
CA TYR A 54 16.84 -2.82 -9.43
C TYR A 54 17.59 -2.55 -10.73
N LYS A 55 16.88 -2.17 -11.82
CA LYS A 55 17.51 -1.88 -13.10
C LYS A 55 18.07 -0.46 -13.23
N LEU A 56 17.37 0.54 -12.71
CA LEU A 56 17.66 1.94 -12.94
C LEU A 56 18.17 2.68 -11.70
N HIS A 57 18.30 2.01 -10.55
CA HIS A 57 18.66 2.59 -9.26
C HIS A 57 17.78 3.77 -8.82
N PHE A 58 16.52 3.80 -9.31
CA PHE A 58 15.56 4.84 -8.99
C PHE A 58 14.74 4.43 -7.76
N SER A 59 14.61 5.31 -6.77
CA SER A 59 13.93 4.99 -5.50
C SER A 59 12.48 4.55 -5.70
N VAL A 60 12.10 3.39 -5.10
CA VAL A 60 10.71 2.88 -5.10
C VAL A 60 9.73 3.92 -4.57
N ALA A 61 10.14 4.70 -3.57
CA ALA A 61 9.26 5.70 -2.97
C ALA A 61 8.88 6.81 -3.95
N TYR A 62 9.83 7.29 -4.76
CA TYR A 62 9.53 8.24 -5.83
C TYR A 62 8.67 7.64 -6.94
N MET A 63 8.97 6.40 -7.36
CA MET A 63 8.17 5.70 -8.35
C MET A 63 6.75 5.45 -7.85
N SER A 64 6.61 5.02 -6.60
CA SER A 64 5.30 4.84 -5.97
C SER A 64 4.51 6.15 -5.94
N LEU A 65 5.15 7.26 -5.56
CA LEU A 65 4.52 8.58 -5.56
C LEU A 65 4.09 9.00 -6.97
N LEU A 66 5.00 8.87 -7.94
CA LEU A 66 4.76 9.26 -9.34
C LEU A 66 3.59 8.48 -9.95
N ILE A 67 3.50 7.19 -9.69
CA ILE A 67 2.43 6.34 -10.22
C ILE A 67 1.12 6.56 -9.45
N ASN A 68 1.18 6.71 -8.14
CA ASN A 68 -0.02 6.91 -7.33
C ASN A 68 -0.63 8.30 -7.51
N ALA A 69 0.14 9.34 -7.82
CA ALA A 69 -0.39 10.70 -8.00
C ALA A 69 -1.49 10.77 -9.09
N PRO A 70 -1.28 10.33 -10.35
CA PRO A 70 -2.33 10.33 -11.36
C PRO A 70 -3.48 9.38 -11.00
N LEU A 71 -3.19 8.22 -10.37
CA LEU A 71 -4.23 7.29 -9.93
C LEU A 71 -5.12 7.91 -8.84
N CYS A 72 -4.54 8.65 -7.89
CA CYS A 72 -5.32 9.40 -6.91
C CYS A 72 -6.22 10.45 -7.56
N VAL A 73 -5.75 11.16 -8.59
CA VAL A 73 -6.61 12.10 -9.35
C VAL A 73 -7.79 11.36 -9.98
N LEU A 74 -7.55 10.19 -10.58
CA LEU A 74 -8.62 9.36 -11.14
C LEU A 74 -9.64 8.93 -10.08
N THR A 75 -9.21 8.64 -8.84
CA THR A 75 -10.16 8.31 -7.76
C THR A 75 -11.08 9.48 -7.42
N PHE A 76 -10.58 10.72 -7.45
CA PHE A 76 -11.39 11.91 -7.21
C PHE A 76 -12.41 12.17 -8.33
N ILE A 77 -12.08 11.80 -9.58
CA ILE A 77 -12.97 11.99 -10.73
C ILE A 77 -14.02 10.89 -10.82
N PHE A 78 -13.61 9.64 -10.62
CA PHE A 78 -14.46 8.48 -10.90
C PHE A 78 -15.01 7.78 -9.67
N LEU A 79 -14.47 7.95 -8.46
CA LEU A 79 -14.90 7.26 -7.25
C LEU A 79 -15.47 8.24 -6.22
N ASP A 80 -15.95 7.70 -5.09
CA ASP A 80 -16.49 8.51 -4.01
C ASP A 80 -15.41 9.37 -3.35
N LYS A 81 -15.74 10.63 -3.09
CA LYS A 81 -14.81 11.59 -2.43
C LYS A 81 -14.25 11.08 -1.11
N SER A 82 -15.05 10.33 -0.33
CA SER A 82 -14.60 9.76 0.93
C SER A 82 -13.55 8.66 0.72
N PHE A 83 -13.74 7.80 -0.27
CA PHE A 83 -12.77 6.80 -0.68
C PHE A 83 -11.50 7.44 -1.23
N ALA A 84 -11.65 8.42 -2.13
CA ALA A 84 -10.53 9.13 -2.76
C ALA A 84 -9.62 9.80 -1.72
N VAL A 85 -10.19 10.56 -0.75
CA VAL A 85 -9.41 11.21 0.30
C VAL A 85 -8.66 10.19 1.16
N ARG A 86 -9.32 9.12 1.60
CA ARG A 86 -8.70 8.10 2.45
C ARG A 86 -7.58 7.36 1.74
N THR A 87 -7.79 7.00 0.48
CA THR A 87 -6.79 6.35 -0.38
C THR A 87 -5.59 7.27 -0.63
N THR A 88 -5.84 8.55 -0.90
CA THR A 88 -4.76 9.54 -1.08
C THR A 88 -3.95 9.73 0.21
N VAL A 89 -4.60 9.79 1.37
CA VAL A 89 -3.92 9.85 2.67
C VAL A 89 -3.06 8.61 2.87
N PHE A 90 -3.57 7.42 2.57
CA PHE A 90 -2.80 6.18 2.67
C PHE A 90 -1.58 6.22 1.75
N ALA A 91 -1.78 6.50 0.46
CA ALA A 91 -0.71 6.48 -0.55
C ALA A 91 0.38 7.52 -0.26
N LEU A 92 0.01 8.74 0.15
CA LEU A 92 0.96 9.77 0.53
C LEU A 92 1.74 9.39 1.80
N THR A 93 1.04 8.91 2.84
CA THR A 93 1.69 8.48 4.08
C THR A 93 2.67 7.34 3.83
N PHE A 94 2.27 6.34 3.05
CA PHE A 94 3.13 5.22 2.66
C PHE A 94 4.36 5.69 1.91
N SER A 95 4.20 6.53 0.88
CA SER A 95 5.32 7.04 0.07
C SER A 95 6.29 7.91 0.90
N VAL A 96 5.76 8.79 1.76
CA VAL A 96 6.58 9.62 2.65
C VAL A 96 7.31 8.75 3.67
N ALA A 97 6.64 7.78 4.29
CA ALA A 97 7.26 6.87 5.24
C ALA A 97 8.39 6.05 4.58
N LEU A 98 8.18 5.55 3.35
CA LEU A 98 9.23 4.89 2.58
C LEU A 98 10.42 5.80 2.28
N LEU A 99 10.17 7.06 1.90
CA LEU A 99 11.24 8.04 1.67
C LEU A 99 12.08 8.25 2.94
N LEU A 100 11.44 8.46 4.09
CA LEU A 100 12.11 8.66 5.36
C LEU A 100 12.98 7.45 5.75
N LEU A 101 12.48 6.24 5.49
CA LEU A 101 13.20 4.99 5.76
C LEU A 101 14.37 4.79 4.78
N GLN A 102 14.16 4.99 3.49
CA GLN A 102 15.20 4.81 2.45
C GLN A 102 16.36 5.81 2.60
N TYR A 103 16.08 7.06 2.96
CA TYR A 103 17.13 8.05 3.22
C TYR A 103 17.80 7.91 4.59
N LYS A 104 17.49 6.83 5.34
CA LYS A 104 18.01 6.56 6.68
C LYS A 104 17.85 7.74 7.66
N ILE A 105 16.84 8.58 7.43
CA ILE A 105 16.45 9.64 8.38
C ILE A 105 15.98 8.99 9.68
N ILE A 106 15.32 7.83 9.56
CA ILE A 106 14.98 6.95 10.67
C ILE A 106 15.75 5.65 10.42
N ASP A 107 16.87 5.49 11.11
CA ASP A 107 17.71 4.29 10.95
C ASP A 107 17.12 3.12 11.74
N LEU A 108 16.46 2.22 11.01
CA LEU A 108 15.87 0.98 11.51
C LEU A 108 16.61 -0.25 10.96
N SER A 109 17.87 -0.08 10.55
CA SER A 109 18.69 -1.17 10.00
C SER A 109 18.88 -2.34 10.98
N PHE A 110 18.76 -2.09 12.30
CA PHE A 110 18.80 -3.14 13.32
C PHE A 110 17.57 -4.08 13.29
N LEU A 111 16.47 -3.66 12.66
CA LEU A 111 15.25 -4.47 12.48
C LEU A 111 15.21 -5.20 11.13
N SER A 112 16.18 -4.93 10.24
CA SER A 112 16.17 -5.55 8.91
C SER A 112 16.41 -7.06 9.03
N TYR A 113 15.50 -7.85 8.45
CA TYR A 113 15.60 -9.30 8.39
C TYR A 113 16.25 -9.71 7.07
N LYS A 114 17.52 -10.10 7.14
CA LYS A 114 18.27 -10.62 6.01
C LYS A 114 18.42 -12.13 6.13
N THR A 115 18.12 -12.83 5.08
CA THR A 115 18.26 -14.28 5.00
C THR A 115 19.66 -14.63 4.58
N ASP A 116 20.46 -15.21 5.48
CA ASP A 116 21.87 -15.57 5.21
C ASP A 116 22.05 -16.92 4.50
N ASN A 117 21.06 -17.79 4.48
CA ASN A 117 21.15 -19.13 3.89
C ASN A 117 19.95 -19.43 2.99
N GLY A 118 20.21 -19.98 1.81
CA GLY A 118 19.24 -20.24 0.73
C GLY A 118 17.97 -21.04 1.09
N THR A 119 17.89 -21.65 2.26
CA THR A 119 16.72 -22.39 2.75
C THR A 119 15.64 -21.48 3.36
N SER A 120 15.98 -20.29 3.82
CA SER A 120 15.05 -19.34 4.46
C SER A 120 14.54 -18.25 3.52
N THR A 121 14.85 -18.34 2.23
CA THR A 121 14.43 -17.36 1.20
C THR A 121 12.89 -17.21 1.13
N ILE A 122 12.13 -18.24 1.47
CA ILE A 122 10.66 -18.25 1.44
C ILE A 122 10.06 -17.54 2.66
N LEU A 123 10.78 -17.42 3.77
CA LEU A 123 10.23 -16.90 5.03
C LEU A 123 9.93 -15.40 4.94
N ALA A 124 10.80 -14.60 4.32
CA ALA A 124 10.59 -13.18 4.16
C ALA A 124 9.38 -12.84 3.26
N PRO A 125 9.21 -13.43 2.05
CA PRO A 125 8.00 -13.28 1.25
C PRO A 125 6.73 -13.75 1.96
N LEU A 126 6.78 -14.87 2.70
CA LEU A 126 5.63 -15.39 3.44
C LEU A 126 5.21 -14.43 4.56
N ALA A 127 6.16 -13.98 5.39
CA ALA A 127 5.89 -13.03 6.46
C ALA A 127 5.35 -11.70 5.93
N SER A 128 5.99 -11.15 4.88
CA SER A 128 5.53 -9.92 4.25
C SER A 128 4.14 -10.07 3.63
N GLY A 129 3.85 -11.23 3.02
CA GLY A 129 2.54 -11.54 2.44
C GLY A 129 1.43 -11.55 3.47
N VAL A 130 1.65 -12.18 4.63
CA VAL A 130 0.68 -12.20 5.75
C VAL A 130 0.43 -10.79 6.29
N ILE A 131 1.50 -10.04 6.56
CA ILE A 131 1.38 -8.66 7.08
C ILE A 131 0.66 -7.76 6.09
N ASN A 132 1.06 -7.78 4.82
CA ASN A 132 0.39 -7.01 3.77
C ASN A 132 -1.07 -7.43 3.60
N GLY A 133 -1.38 -8.72 3.66
CA GLY A 133 -2.76 -9.21 3.60
C GLY A 133 -3.65 -8.64 4.70
N ILE A 134 -3.14 -8.54 5.94
CA ILE A 134 -3.83 -7.89 7.06
C ILE A 134 -4.04 -6.40 6.79
N ILE A 135 -3.01 -5.71 6.30
CA ILE A 135 -3.07 -4.27 5.97
C ILE A 135 -4.09 -4.02 4.85
N TYR A 136 -4.08 -4.81 3.77
CA TYR A 136 -5.06 -4.74 2.69
C TYR A 136 -6.48 -4.94 3.21
N GLY A 137 -6.71 -5.97 4.01
CA GLY A 137 -8.04 -6.24 4.60
C GLY A 137 -8.52 -5.09 5.49
N ALA A 138 -7.63 -4.49 6.28
CA ALA A 138 -7.94 -3.32 7.10
C ALA A 138 -8.24 -2.08 6.25
N ALA A 139 -7.45 -1.81 5.20
CA ALA A 139 -7.66 -0.69 4.30
C ALA A 139 -9.04 -0.76 3.61
N ILE A 140 -9.41 -1.92 3.07
CA ILE A 140 -10.73 -2.14 2.43
C ILE A 140 -11.87 -1.92 3.44
N ARG A 141 -11.74 -2.43 4.67
CA ARG A 141 -12.75 -2.21 5.73
C ARG A 141 -12.92 -0.73 6.10
N LEU A 142 -11.86 0.06 5.95
CA LEU A 142 -11.89 1.50 6.18
C LEU A 142 -12.37 2.28 4.95
N ASN A 143 -12.88 1.62 3.92
CA ASN A 143 -13.27 2.22 2.63
C ASN A 143 -12.12 3.05 2.05
N SER A 144 -10.96 2.42 1.93
CA SER A 144 -9.69 2.93 1.40
C SER A 144 -8.98 1.81 0.67
N CYS A 145 -7.98 2.12 -0.12
CA CYS A 145 -7.05 1.13 -0.67
C CYS A 145 -5.59 1.59 -0.52
N THR A 146 -4.66 0.68 -0.79
CA THR A 146 -3.24 0.94 -0.60
C THR A 146 -2.61 1.76 -1.73
N GLY A 147 -3.35 2.02 -2.78
CA GLY A 147 -2.86 2.67 -4.01
C GLY A 147 -2.55 1.65 -5.11
N GLY A 148 -1.91 2.13 -6.17
CA GLY A 148 -1.43 1.24 -7.24
C GLY A 148 -2.53 0.44 -7.93
N THR A 149 -2.30 -0.88 -8.06
CA THR A 149 -3.25 -1.82 -8.70
C THR A 149 -4.62 -1.82 -8.04
N ASP A 150 -4.73 -1.51 -6.76
CA ASP A 150 -5.98 -1.50 -6.03
C ASP A 150 -6.91 -0.39 -6.50
N ILE A 151 -6.35 0.78 -6.86
CA ILE A 151 -7.12 1.87 -7.47
C ILE A 151 -7.65 1.43 -8.83
N VAL A 152 -6.82 0.77 -9.64
CA VAL A 152 -7.24 0.23 -10.93
C VAL A 152 -8.37 -0.79 -10.74
N ALA A 153 -8.22 -1.69 -9.75
CA ALA A 153 -9.26 -2.66 -9.42
C ALA A 153 -10.57 -2.00 -8.98
N ALA A 154 -10.50 -0.93 -8.17
CA ALA A 154 -11.68 -0.20 -7.74
C ALA A 154 -12.38 0.52 -8.90
N LEU A 155 -11.63 1.05 -9.87
CA LEU A 155 -12.18 1.65 -11.09
C LEU A 155 -12.85 0.59 -11.98
N ILE A 156 -12.24 -0.58 -12.13
CA ILE A 156 -12.80 -1.72 -12.86
C ILE A 156 -14.09 -2.19 -12.18
N HIS A 157 -14.06 -2.39 -10.86
CA HIS A 157 -15.25 -2.80 -10.10
C HIS A 157 -16.41 -1.80 -10.22
N LYS A 158 -16.13 -0.50 -10.26
CA LYS A 158 -17.16 0.51 -10.51
C LYS A 158 -17.83 0.34 -11.89
N LYS A 159 -17.06 -0.03 -12.91
CA LYS A 159 -17.58 -0.27 -14.26
C LYS A 159 -18.34 -1.60 -14.37
N TRP A 160 -17.91 -2.61 -13.64
CA TRP A 160 -18.51 -3.94 -13.59
C TRP A 160 -18.77 -4.37 -12.14
N PRO A 161 -19.89 -3.88 -11.53
CA PRO A 161 -20.19 -4.12 -10.11
C PRO A 161 -20.48 -5.58 -9.77
N GLU A 162 -20.83 -6.40 -10.75
CA GLU A 162 -21.11 -7.83 -10.61
C GLU A 162 -19.85 -8.64 -10.22
N GLN A 163 -18.67 -8.12 -10.54
CA GLN A 163 -17.41 -8.78 -10.23
C GLN A 163 -16.94 -8.42 -8.82
N ASN A 164 -16.52 -9.44 -8.07
CA ASN A 164 -15.99 -9.22 -6.73
C ASN A 164 -14.66 -8.46 -6.80
N LEU A 165 -14.57 -7.34 -6.09
CA LEU A 165 -13.37 -6.49 -6.02
C LEU A 165 -12.10 -7.29 -5.65
N LEU A 166 -12.20 -8.23 -4.72
CA LEU A 166 -11.07 -9.05 -4.27
C LEU A 166 -10.51 -9.93 -5.39
N TRP A 167 -11.38 -10.49 -6.25
CA TRP A 167 -10.94 -11.27 -7.41
C TRP A 167 -10.23 -10.41 -8.46
N ILE A 168 -10.70 -9.18 -8.67
CA ILE A 168 -10.03 -8.24 -9.60
C ILE A 168 -8.63 -7.89 -9.07
N ILE A 169 -8.51 -7.57 -7.78
CA ILE A 169 -7.23 -7.29 -7.12
C ILE A 169 -6.29 -8.50 -7.25
N PHE A 170 -6.80 -9.70 -6.94
CA PHE A 170 -6.03 -10.93 -7.05
C PHE A 170 -5.52 -11.19 -8.48
N ALA A 171 -6.39 -11.04 -9.48
CA ALA A 171 -6.02 -11.25 -10.88
C ALA A 171 -4.96 -10.25 -11.35
N LEU A 172 -5.10 -8.96 -11.02
CA LEU A 172 -4.13 -7.93 -11.38
C LEU A 172 -2.76 -8.17 -10.70
N ASN A 173 -2.78 -8.50 -9.41
CA ASN A 173 -1.55 -8.75 -8.66
C ASN A 173 -0.85 -10.04 -9.12
N THR A 174 -1.60 -11.09 -9.43
CA THR A 174 -1.07 -12.32 -10.01
C THR A 174 -0.46 -12.07 -11.40
N GLY A 175 -1.13 -11.28 -12.24
CA GLY A 175 -0.58 -10.89 -13.54
C GLY A 175 0.76 -10.16 -13.43
N VAL A 176 0.90 -9.24 -12.49
CA VAL A 176 2.18 -8.56 -12.22
C VAL A 176 3.23 -9.54 -11.69
N ALA A 177 2.85 -10.43 -10.76
CA ALA A 177 3.77 -11.41 -10.19
C ALA A 177 4.30 -12.42 -11.23
N ILE A 178 3.49 -12.80 -12.23
CA ILE A 178 3.94 -13.67 -13.32
C ILE A 178 4.89 -12.92 -14.28
N ALA A 179 4.69 -11.61 -14.44
CA ALA A 179 5.52 -10.79 -15.30
C ALA A 179 6.85 -10.35 -14.64
N SER A 180 6.99 -10.52 -13.32
CA SER A 180 8.19 -10.18 -12.55
C SER A 180 9.21 -11.31 -12.52
#